data_cbd51275f47a5a6469b054773eda656b
#
_entry.id   cbd51275f47a5a6469b054773eda656b
#
_cell.length_a   1.000
_cell.length_b   1.000
_cell.length_c   1.000
_cell.angle_alpha   90.00
_cell.angle_beta   90.00
_cell.angle_gamma   90.00
#
_symmetry.space_group_name_H-M   'P 1'
#
loop_
_entity.id
_entity.type
_entity.pdbx_description
1 polymer ?
#
loop_
_entity_poly.entity_id
_entity_poly.type
_entity_poly.pdbx_seq_one_letter_code
_entity_poly.pdbx_strand_id
1 'polypeptide(L)'
;NSSVPAQNISDAQIQSQIDVLNLDFRKANTDVNLVPAIFQPVIADTEVEFCLALQDPSGNGTTGITRKSSTVSSWGTNDNVKKLSAGGVNPWNPANYLNLWVCNIGGGILGYAQFPGGSSATDGVVCDYRYFGNTGTATAPYHKGRTATHEVGHWLNLRHIWGDANCGSDLVADTPTHNTSNGGCPVYPHYSTCSGAPVEMTMNYMDYTYDACMQMFSAGQKTRMRAVLEGAGSRASLAGSPGCMAPNPNACNPPAGLATSNINTTSATSSWSAANNAVSYTFEYKANSASTWISQPVAGTSVNLSGLTASTVYNTRVLTNCSLSSSGYSATVNFTTSAPPPPCNDAYESNNTSGSAKSITIN
;
A
#
# COMPACT_ATOMS: atom_id res chain seq x y z
N ASN A 1 -0.84 -6.13 10.12
CA ASN A 1 -1.82 -5.75 11.12
C ASN A 1 -1.11 -5.36 12.43
N SER A 2 -1.05 -4.05 12.75
CA SER A 2 -0.28 -3.54 13.90
C SER A 2 -0.85 -3.94 15.27
N SER A 3 -2.08 -4.41 15.33
CA SER A 3 -2.68 -4.94 16.58
C SER A 3 -2.33 -6.41 16.86
N VAL A 4 -1.69 -7.10 15.91
CA VAL A 4 -1.25 -8.50 16.06
C VAL A 4 0.29 -8.53 16.00
N PRO A 5 1.00 -8.77 17.12
CA PRO A 5 2.46 -8.64 17.17
C PRO A 5 3.21 -9.39 16.07
N ALA A 6 2.82 -10.64 15.77
CA ALA A 6 3.46 -11.43 14.73
C ALA A 6 3.27 -10.86 13.30
N GLN A 7 2.18 -10.14 13.05
CA GLN A 7 1.89 -9.51 11.76
C GLN A 7 2.43 -8.08 11.66
N ASN A 8 2.90 -7.49 12.78
CA ASN A 8 3.50 -6.18 12.84
C ASN A 8 5.02 -6.31 12.68
N ILE A 9 5.46 -6.74 11.51
CA ILE A 9 6.87 -6.99 11.22
C ILE A 9 7.74 -5.76 11.50
N SER A 10 8.99 -5.99 11.90
CA SER A 10 9.92 -4.90 12.25
C SER A 10 10.35 -4.09 11.02
N ASP A 11 10.79 -2.84 11.23
CA ASP A 11 11.38 -2.02 10.18
C ASP A 11 12.62 -2.69 9.60
N ALA A 12 13.41 -3.40 10.41
CA ALA A 12 14.55 -4.18 9.95
C ALA A 12 14.15 -5.30 8.99
N GLN A 13 13.03 -5.98 9.22
CA GLN A 13 12.51 -6.99 8.29
C GLN A 13 12.03 -6.33 6.98
N ILE A 14 11.39 -5.17 7.06
CA ILE A 14 10.98 -4.42 5.86
C ILE A 14 12.20 -3.97 5.06
N GLN A 15 13.24 -3.42 5.72
CA GLN A 15 14.47 -3.02 5.06
C GLN A 15 15.15 -4.21 4.39
N SER A 16 15.20 -5.36 5.08
CA SER A 16 15.79 -6.57 4.50
C SER A 16 15.12 -7.01 3.19
N GLN A 17 13.81 -6.74 3.02
CA GLN A 17 13.12 -7.01 1.76
C GLN A 17 13.57 -6.04 0.65
N ILE A 18 13.74 -4.76 0.96
CA ILE A 18 14.25 -3.80 -0.03
C ILE A 18 15.67 -4.17 -0.45
N ASP A 19 16.49 -4.60 0.49
CA ASP A 19 17.86 -5.06 0.21
C ASP A 19 17.84 -6.30 -0.71
N VAL A 20 16.97 -7.28 -0.45
CA VAL A 20 16.80 -8.45 -1.32
C VAL A 20 16.34 -8.05 -2.71
N LEU A 21 15.34 -7.17 -2.84
CA LEU A 21 14.89 -6.69 -4.15
C LEU A 21 16.05 -6.07 -4.93
N ASN A 22 16.86 -5.23 -4.29
CA ASN A 22 18.02 -4.62 -4.94
C ASN A 22 19.08 -5.66 -5.34
N LEU A 23 19.35 -6.64 -4.49
CA LEU A 23 20.30 -7.72 -4.83
C LEU A 23 19.82 -8.54 -6.03
N ASP A 24 18.56 -8.95 -6.03
CA ASP A 24 17.99 -9.83 -7.06
C ASP A 24 17.82 -9.09 -8.40
N PHE A 25 17.26 -7.88 -8.38
CA PHE A 25 17.03 -7.10 -9.60
C PHE A 25 18.33 -6.54 -10.21
N ARG A 26 19.36 -6.28 -9.41
CA ARG A 26 20.67 -5.80 -9.87
C ARG A 26 21.69 -6.92 -10.11
N LYS A 27 21.26 -8.18 -10.13
CA LYS A 27 22.15 -9.33 -10.31
C LYS A 27 23.34 -9.32 -9.31
N ALA A 28 23.10 -8.82 -8.10
CA ALA A 28 24.10 -8.69 -7.03
C ALA A 28 23.89 -9.74 -5.92
N ASN A 29 22.93 -10.64 -6.08
CA ASN A 29 22.69 -11.75 -5.16
C ASN A 29 23.88 -12.73 -5.16
N THR A 30 24.30 -13.17 -3.98
CA THR A 30 25.52 -13.98 -3.80
C THR A 30 25.43 -15.38 -4.43
N ASP A 31 24.22 -15.86 -4.69
CA ASP A 31 23.94 -17.17 -5.25
C ASP A 31 23.74 -17.14 -6.79
N VAL A 32 23.93 -16.01 -7.46
CA VAL A 32 23.88 -15.92 -8.92
C VAL A 32 24.93 -16.78 -9.62
N ASN A 33 26.05 -17.03 -9.00
CA ASN A 33 27.11 -17.90 -9.52
C ASN A 33 26.78 -19.41 -9.45
N LEU A 34 25.68 -19.79 -8.80
CA LEU A 34 25.16 -21.16 -8.78
C LEU A 34 24.28 -21.47 -10.01
N VAL A 35 23.92 -20.46 -10.79
CA VAL A 35 23.17 -20.64 -12.03
C VAL A 35 23.98 -21.53 -12.99
N PRO A 36 23.38 -22.59 -13.57
CA PRO A 36 24.04 -23.50 -14.48
C PRO A 36 24.66 -22.80 -15.69
N ALA A 37 25.80 -23.31 -16.18
CA ALA A 37 26.61 -22.69 -17.24
C ALA A 37 25.80 -22.36 -18.51
N ILE A 38 24.80 -23.19 -18.87
CA ILE A 38 23.97 -22.95 -20.06
C ILE A 38 23.12 -21.69 -19.95
N PHE A 39 22.80 -21.23 -18.74
CA PHE A 39 21.97 -20.04 -18.50
C PHE A 39 22.79 -18.81 -18.11
N GLN A 40 24.08 -18.95 -17.78
CA GLN A 40 24.98 -17.84 -17.47
C GLN A 40 24.97 -16.70 -18.50
N PRO A 41 24.95 -17.00 -19.83
CA PRO A 41 24.95 -15.95 -20.86
C PRO A 41 23.71 -15.06 -20.86
N VAL A 42 22.59 -15.53 -20.30
CA VAL A 42 21.30 -14.80 -20.34
C VAL A 42 20.93 -14.17 -18.98
N ILE A 43 21.75 -14.32 -17.94
CA ILE A 43 21.48 -13.67 -16.64
C ILE A 43 21.55 -12.15 -16.80
N ALA A 44 20.51 -11.43 -16.39
CA ALA A 44 20.43 -9.99 -16.51
C ALA A 44 20.56 -9.23 -15.18
N ASP A 45 21.29 -8.12 -15.19
CA ASP A 45 21.06 -6.98 -14.32
C ASP A 45 19.88 -6.18 -14.92
N THR A 46 18.77 -6.09 -14.21
CA THR A 46 17.57 -5.43 -14.73
C THR A 46 17.68 -3.91 -14.71
N GLU A 47 18.67 -3.36 -14.00
CA GLU A 47 18.87 -1.93 -13.77
C GLU A 47 17.67 -1.25 -13.07
N VAL A 48 16.91 -2.02 -12.27
CA VAL A 48 15.83 -1.51 -11.44
C VAL A 48 16.30 -1.50 -10.00
N GLU A 49 16.12 -0.38 -9.32
CA GLU A 49 16.46 -0.19 -7.91
C GLU A 49 15.23 0.26 -7.12
N PHE A 50 15.21 -0.10 -5.84
CA PHE A 50 14.13 0.18 -4.93
C PHE A 50 14.64 0.93 -3.70
N CYS A 51 13.86 1.87 -3.20
CA CYS A 51 14.10 2.54 -1.92
C CYS A 51 12.80 2.59 -1.10
N LEU A 52 12.92 2.64 0.22
CA LEU A 52 11.80 3.12 1.03
C LEU A 52 11.58 4.61 0.74
N ALA A 53 10.31 5.00 0.63
CA ALA A 53 9.99 6.40 0.34
C ALA A 53 10.49 7.32 1.46
N LEU A 54 11.17 8.40 1.10
CA LEU A 54 11.61 9.47 1.99
C LEU A 54 10.61 10.62 2.04
N GLN A 55 9.72 10.71 1.04
CA GLN A 55 8.60 11.65 1.00
C GLN A 55 7.29 10.90 0.86
N ASP A 56 6.26 11.36 1.58
CA ASP A 56 4.87 10.92 1.41
C ASP A 56 4.23 11.60 0.17
N PRO A 57 3.00 11.24 -0.23
CA PRO A 57 2.31 11.90 -1.36
C PRO A 57 2.08 13.40 -1.20
N SER A 58 2.23 13.94 -0.01
CA SER A 58 2.14 15.38 0.29
C SER A 58 3.53 16.04 0.31
N GLY A 59 4.62 15.31 0.07
CA GLY A 59 5.98 15.79 0.09
C GLY A 59 6.58 15.97 1.50
N ASN A 60 5.92 15.47 2.53
CA ASN A 60 6.45 15.46 3.89
C ASN A 60 7.42 14.28 4.08
N GLY A 61 8.36 14.43 5.02
CA GLY A 61 9.28 13.36 5.38
C GLY A 61 8.55 12.13 5.93
N THR A 62 8.96 10.95 5.49
CA THR A 62 8.41 9.67 5.92
C THR A 62 9.49 8.60 6.00
N THR A 63 9.22 7.52 6.72
CA THR A 63 10.03 6.30 6.67
C THR A 63 9.63 5.38 5.51
N GLY A 64 8.61 5.74 4.72
CA GLY A 64 8.03 4.86 3.70
C GLY A 64 7.21 3.70 4.26
N ILE A 65 7.06 3.61 5.59
CA ILE A 65 6.38 2.52 6.28
C ILE A 65 5.10 3.05 6.94
N THR A 66 3.95 2.51 6.53
CA THR A 66 2.68 2.77 7.19
C THR A 66 2.22 1.55 7.97
N ARG A 67 1.61 1.75 9.13
CA ARG A 67 1.13 0.67 9.99
C ARG A 67 -0.35 0.83 10.26
N LYS A 68 -1.10 -0.25 10.09
CA LYS A 68 -2.56 -0.26 10.23
C LYS A 68 -3.00 -1.32 11.23
N SER A 69 -3.79 -0.91 12.20
CA SER A 69 -4.60 -1.83 13.00
C SER A 69 -5.87 -2.21 12.23
N SER A 70 -6.23 -3.48 12.23
CA SER A 70 -7.41 -3.98 11.53
C SER A 70 -8.04 -5.12 12.34
N THR A 71 -9.36 -5.21 12.29
CA THR A 71 -10.12 -6.34 12.85
C THR A 71 -10.13 -7.56 11.92
N VAL A 72 -9.65 -7.39 10.68
CA VAL A 72 -9.54 -8.50 9.71
C VAL A 72 -8.32 -9.34 10.06
N SER A 73 -8.54 -10.60 10.40
CA SER A 73 -7.49 -11.54 10.82
C SER A 73 -6.74 -12.17 9.66
N SER A 74 -7.36 -12.30 8.49
CA SER A 74 -6.78 -12.87 7.27
C SER A 74 -7.43 -12.26 6.03
N TRP A 75 -6.64 -12.04 5.00
CA TRP A 75 -7.05 -11.44 3.73
C TRP A 75 -7.06 -12.49 2.61
N GLY A 76 -7.98 -12.34 1.66
CA GLY A 76 -7.95 -13.06 0.40
C GLY A 76 -7.26 -12.24 -0.70
N THR A 77 -7.32 -12.76 -1.94
CA THR A 77 -6.75 -12.12 -3.14
C THR A 77 -7.73 -11.17 -3.86
N ASN A 78 -8.76 -10.69 -3.17
CA ASN A 78 -9.84 -9.85 -3.70
C ASN A 78 -9.58 -8.33 -3.58
N ASP A 79 -8.35 -7.94 -3.29
CA ASP A 79 -7.88 -6.56 -3.12
C ASP A 79 -8.53 -5.78 -1.94
N ASN A 80 -9.22 -6.45 -1.03
CA ASN A 80 -9.82 -5.75 0.11
C ASN A 80 -8.77 -5.20 1.08
N VAL A 81 -7.58 -5.82 1.19
CA VAL A 81 -6.44 -5.28 1.96
C VAL A 81 -5.98 -3.91 1.45
N LYS A 82 -6.23 -3.61 0.17
CA LYS A 82 -5.90 -2.36 -0.51
C LYS A 82 -6.98 -1.27 -0.38
N LYS A 83 -8.01 -1.50 0.48
CA LYS A 83 -9.17 -0.60 0.62
C LYS A 83 -9.38 -0.21 2.07
N LEU A 84 -9.35 1.09 2.37
CA LEU A 84 -9.65 1.59 3.71
C LEU A 84 -11.07 1.20 4.16
N SER A 85 -12.03 1.23 3.25
CA SER A 85 -13.44 0.86 3.51
C SER A 85 -13.65 -0.60 3.91
N ALA A 86 -12.68 -1.48 3.57
CA ALA A 86 -12.69 -2.89 3.95
C ALA A 86 -11.81 -3.19 5.17
N GLY A 87 -11.28 -2.15 5.85
CA GLY A 87 -10.36 -2.30 6.98
C GLY A 87 -8.89 -2.42 6.60
N GLY A 88 -8.57 -2.28 5.31
CA GLY A 88 -7.21 -2.25 4.77
C GLY A 88 -6.64 -0.83 4.67
N VAL A 89 -5.73 -0.60 3.71
CA VAL A 89 -5.06 0.69 3.47
C VAL A 89 -5.12 1.00 1.98
N ASN A 90 -5.62 2.19 1.64
CA ASN A 90 -5.57 2.67 0.25
C ASN A 90 -4.12 2.84 -0.23
N PRO A 91 -3.82 2.61 -1.51
CA PRO A 91 -2.50 2.86 -2.07
C PRO A 91 -2.15 4.34 -2.01
N TRP A 92 -0.86 4.64 -1.89
CA TRP A 92 -0.33 5.91 -2.35
C TRP A 92 -0.39 5.98 -3.87
N ASN A 93 -0.32 7.19 -4.43
CA ASN A 93 -0.42 7.38 -5.88
C ASN A 93 0.55 6.46 -6.65
N PRO A 94 0.07 5.46 -7.40
CA PRO A 94 0.93 4.49 -8.08
C PRO A 94 1.73 5.07 -9.25
N ALA A 95 1.45 6.32 -9.65
CA ALA A 95 2.30 7.04 -10.59
C ALA A 95 3.67 7.41 -9.99
N ASN A 96 3.77 7.44 -8.64
CA ASN A 96 4.98 7.83 -7.91
C ASN A 96 5.49 6.74 -6.96
N TYR A 97 4.68 5.73 -6.63
CA TYR A 97 5.04 4.73 -5.61
C TYR A 97 4.65 3.32 -6.05
N LEU A 98 5.57 2.38 -5.86
CA LEU A 98 5.21 0.96 -5.75
C LEU A 98 4.62 0.74 -4.35
N ASN A 99 3.35 0.35 -4.26
CA ASN A 99 2.70 0.02 -3.01
C ASN A 99 2.90 -1.46 -2.67
N LEU A 100 3.39 -1.73 -1.47
CA LEU A 100 3.57 -3.08 -0.94
C LEU A 100 2.72 -3.25 0.32
N TRP A 101 1.75 -4.17 0.30
CA TRP A 101 0.97 -4.55 1.47
C TRP A 101 1.53 -5.84 2.07
N VAL A 102 1.80 -5.81 3.37
CA VAL A 102 2.28 -6.99 4.10
C VAL A 102 1.21 -7.37 5.14
N CYS A 103 0.66 -8.55 5.01
CA CYS A 103 -0.48 -8.99 5.82
C CYS A 103 -0.50 -10.50 6.00
N ASN A 104 -1.45 -11.04 6.76
CA ASN A 104 -1.74 -12.47 6.78
C ASN A 104 -2.65 -12.79 5.59
N ILE A 105 -2.16 -13.55 4.61
CA ILE A 105 -2.94 -14.02 3.46
C ILE A 105 -3.44 -15.44 3.75
N GLY A 106 -4.74 -15.67 3.56
CA GLY A 106 -5.35 -16.98 3.72
C GLY A 106 -5.11 -17.91 2.51
N GLY A 107 -5.45 -19.18 2.68
CA GLY A 107 -5.46 -20.16 1.58
C GLY A 107 -4.08 -20.63 1.12
N GLY A 108 -3.01 -20.38 1.87
CA GLY A 108 -1.65 -20.83 1.52
C GLY A 108 -1.00 -19.97 0.42
N ILE A 109 -1.56 -18.82 0.09
CA ILE A 109 -1.01 -17.88 -0.89
C ILE A 109 0.15 -17.12 -0.25
N LEU A 110 1.29 -17.06 -0.94
CA LEU A 110 2.51 -16.37 -0.47
C LEU A 110 2.46 -14.87 -0.78
N GLY A 111 1.95 -14.52 -1.95
CA GLY A 111 1.80 -13.16 -2.44
C GLY A 111 0.92 -13.10 -3.68
N TYR A 112 0.64 -11.90 -4.13
CA TYR A 112 0.04 -11.63 -5.43
C TYR A 112 0.31 -10.19 -5.87
N ALA A 113 0.30 -9.95 -7.16
CA ALA A 113 0.57 -8.64 -7.76
C ALA A 113 -0.49 -8.25 -8.79
N GLN A 114 -0.65 -6.94 -8.98
CA GLN A 114 -1.42 -6.43 -10.12
C GLN A 114 -0.52 -6.23 -11.33
N PHE A 115 -0.89 -6.85 -12.45
CA PHE A 115 -0.23 -6.61 -13.74
C PHE A 115 -0.42 -5.15 -14.20
N PRO A 116 0.48 -4.65 -15.09
CA PRO A 116 0.34 -3.32 -15.69
C PRO A 116 -1.02 -3.14 -16.40
N GLY A 117 -1.58 -1.93 -16.33
CA GLY A 117 -2.85 -1.58 -16.97
C GLY A 117 -4.10 -1.84 -16.14
N GLY A 118 -3.96 -2.33 -14.91
CA GLY A 118 -5.07 -2.46 -13.96
C GLY A 118 -5.45 -1.12 -13.30
N SER A 119 -6.40 -1.18 -12.36
CA SER A 119 -6.89 -0.01 -11.63
C SER A 119 -5.81 0.60 -10.73
N SER A 120 -5.63 1.92 -10.76
CA SER A 120 -4.75 2.66 -9.85
C SER A 120 -5.15 2.52 -8.38
N ALA A 121 -6.42 2.23 -8.09
CA ALA A 121 -6.93 2.04 -6.73
C ALA A 121 -6.46 0.72 -6.08
N THR A 122 -5.90 -0.21 -6.85
CA THR A 122 -5.45 -1.52 -6.38
C THR A 122 -4.04 -1.86 -6.84
N ASP A 123 -3.32 -0.88 -7.44
CA ASP A 123 -2.00 -1.12 -8.02
C ASP A 123 -0.93 -1.33 -6.96
N GLY A 124 -0.19 -2.43 -7.11
CA GLY A 124 0.91 -2.83 -6.25
C GLY A 124 0.94 -4.33 -5.96
N VAL A 125 1.68 -4.70 -4.92
CA VAL A 125 2.02 -6.07 -4.54
C VAL A 125 1.52 -6.34 -3.13
N VAL A 126 1.03 -7.55 -2.88
CA VAL A 126 0.66 -8.04 -1.54
C VAL A 126 1.49 -9.26 -1.22
N CYS A 127 2.12 -9.29 -0.04
CA CYS A 127 2.88 -10.44 0.44
C CYS A 127 2.39 -10.88 1.82
N ASP A 128 2.44 -12.17 2.08
CA ASP A 128 2.24 -12.68 3.43
C ASP A 128 3.44 -12.32 4.31
N TYR A 129 3.19 -11.90 5.55
CA TYR A 129 4.21 -11.42 6.47
C TYR A 129 5.29 -12.49 6.81
N ARG A 130 4.96 -13.77 6.63
CA ARG A 130 5.88 -14.91 6.85
C ARG A 130 6.83 -15.16 5.69
N TYR A 131 6.61 -14.52 4.55
CA TYR A 131 7.38 -14.72 3.30
C TYR A 131 7.88 -13.39 2.73
N PHE A 132 8.01 -12.38 3.60
CA PHE A 132 8.49 -11.05 3.28
C PHE A 132 9.78 -10.75 4.04
N GLY A 133 10.84 -10.36 3.34
CA GLY A 133 12.17 -10.16 3.90
C GLY A 133 12.92 -11.47 4.15
N ASN A 134 14.09 -11.36 4.78
CA ASN A 134 14.95 -12.50 5.10
C ASN A 134 15.32 -12.63 6.58
N THR A 135 14.61 -11.89 7.45
CA THR A 135 14.77 -11.87 8.90
C THR A 135 13.41 -11.89 9.62
N GLY A 136 13.42 -11.87 10.93
CA GLY A 136 12.21 -11.71 11.74
C GLY A 136 11.25 -12.87 11.61
N THR A 137 10.06 -12.63 11.06
CA THR A 137 9.00 -13.64 10.89
C THR A 137 9.13 -14.46 9.61
N ALA A 138 10.12 -14.17 8.76
CA ALA A 138 10.35 -14.92 7.54
C ALA A 138 10.61 -16.40 7.82
N THR A 139 9.86 -17.29 7.14
CA THR A 139 9.80 -18.73 7.45
C THR A 139 10.16 -19.58 6.24
N ALA A 140 11.08 -20.55 6.47
CA ALA A 140 11.45 -21.52 5.43
C ALA A 140 10.23 -22.32 4.91
N PRO A 141 10.23 -22.69 3.61
CA PRO A 141 11.33 -22.53 2.63
C PRO A 141 11.33 -21.21 1.85
N TYR A 142 10.44 -20.27 2.17
CA TYR A 142 10.25 -18.97 1.48
C TYR A 142 10.71 -17.81 2.36
N HIS A 143 11.94 -17.86 2.88
CA HIS A 143 12.46 -16.95 3.90
C HIS A 143 13.64 -16.10 3.43
N LYS A 144 13.92 -16.06 2.13
CA LYS A 144 14.97 -15.21 1.56
C LYS A 144 14.44 -13.98 0.82
N GLY A 145 13.12 -13.70 0.94
CA GLY A 145 12.47 -12.54 0.34
C GLY A 145 12.13 -12.68 -1.15
N ARG A 146 12.27 -13.89 -1.73
CA ARG A 146 12.05 -14.12 -3.17
C ARG A 146 10.58 -14.20 -3.57
N THR A 147 9.67 -14.37 -2.63
CA THR A 147 8.25 -14.13 -2.87
C THR A 147 8.01 -12.71 -3.38
N ALA A 148 8.53 -11.68 -2.70
CA ALA A 148 8.35 -10.31 -3.18
C ALA A 148 9.11 -10.04 -4.49
N THR A 149 10.28 -10.66 -4.72
CA THR A 149 10.99 -10.59 -6.01
C THR A 149 10.13 -11.14 -7.14
N HIS A 150 9.46 -12.27 -6.95
CA HIS A 150 8.51 -12.88 -7.88
C HIS A 150 7.32 -11.95 -8.16
N GLU A 151 6.66 -11.48 -7.11
CA GLU A 151 5.47 -10.62 -7.24
C GLU A 151 5.79 -9.27 -7.90
N VAL A 152 6.94 -8.67 -7.62
CA VAL A 152 7.40 -7.46 -8.30
C VAL A 152 7.71 -7.77 -9.78
N GLY A 153 8.17 -8.98 -10.10
CA GLY A 153 8.28 -9.45 -11.49
C GLY A 153 6.93 -9.38 -12.22
N HIS A 154 5.86 -9.89 -11.63
CA HIS A 154 4.49 -9.77 -12.18
C HIS A 154 4.04 -8.31 -12.30
N TRP A 155 4.29 -7.52 -11.27
CA TRP A 155 3.98 -6.09 -11.29
C TRP A 155 4.73 -5.37 -12.43
N LEU A 156 5.91 -5.85 -12.82
CA LEU A 156 6.68 -5.40 -13.98
C LEU A 156 6.39 -6.21 -15.27
N ASN A 157 5.21 -6.84 -15.37
CA ASN A 157 4.71 -7.52 -16.56
C ASN A 157 5.35 -8.88 -16.90
N LEU A 158 6.06 -9.51 -15.99
CA LEU A 158 6.51 -10.88 -16.22
C LEU A 158 5.38 -11.87 -15.95
N ARG A 159 5.26 -12.89 -16.78
CA ARG A 159 4.42 -14.05 -16.55
C ARG A 159 5.21 -15.12 -15.79
N HIS A 160 4.52 -16.09 -15.24
CA HIS A 160 5.20 -17.31 -14.81
C HIS A 160 5.96 -17.94 -15.97
N ILE A 161 7.14 -18.50 -15.68
CA ILE A 161 8.03 -19.01 -16.72
C ILE A 161 7.42 -20.15 -17.56
N TRP A 162 6.43 -20.86 -17.02
CA TRP A 162 5.67 -21.89 -17.77
C TRP A 162 4.45 -21.33 -18.53
N GLY A 163 4.22 -20.02 -18.51
CA GLY A 163 3.14 -19.34 -19.24
C GLY A 163 1.74 -19.69 -18.79
N ASP A 164 1.58 -20.15 -17.53
CA ASP A 164 0.31 -20.56 -16.91
C ASP A 164 -0.45 -21.68 -17.63
N ALA A 165 0.27 -22.49 -18.42
CA ALA A 165 -0.26 -23.64 -19.13
C ALA A 165 0.81 -24.73 -19.28
N ASN A 166 0.38 -25.96 -19.55
CA ASN A 166 1.32 -27.02 -19.90
C ASN A 166 2.05 -26.65 -21.20
N CYS A 167 3.37 -26.57 -21.17
CA CYS A 167 4.21 -26.11 -22.26
C CYS A 167 3.78 -24.73 -22.81
N GLY A 168 3.31 -23.85 -21.94
CA GLY A 168 2.87 -22.50 -22.30
C GLY A 168 4.03 -21.57 -22.63
N SER A 169 3.69 -20.32 -22.96
CA SER A 169 4.68 -19.27 -23.26
C SER A 169 4.53 -18.12 -22.28
N ASP A 170 5.63 -17.73 -21.66
CA ASP A 170 5.75 -16.53 -20.83
C ASP A 170 5.97 -15.25 -21.67
N LEU A 171 6.02 -15.39 -23.00
CA LEU A 171 6.30 -14.33 -23.98
C LEU A 171 7.71 -13.74 -23.85
N VAL A 172 8.68 -14.56 -23.44
CA VAL A 172 10.11 -14.23 -23.35
C VAL A 172 10.88 -15.27 -24.18
N ALA A 173 11.77 -14.82 -25.05
CA ALA A 173 12.39 -15.70 -26.03
C ALA A 173 13.60 -16.48 -25.50
N ASP A 174 14.25 -16.01 -24.44
CA ASP A 174 15.44 -16.62 -23.85
C ASP A 174 15.15 -17.46 -22.59
N THR A 175 13.88 -17.68 -22.28
CA THR A 175 13.40 -18.65 -21.31
C THR A 175 13.00 -19.94 -22.01
N PRO A 176 13.51 -21.11 -21.62
CA PRO A 176 13.08 -22.39 -22.21
C PRO A 176 11.64 -22.70 -21.83
N THR A 177 10.95 -23.45 -22.71
CA THR A 177 9.58 -23.89 -22.43
C THR A 177 9.56 -24.88 -21.28
N HIS A 178 8.84 -24.53 -20.22
CA HIS A 178 8.59 -25.38 -19.05
C HIS A 178 7.37 -26.24 -19.25
N ASN A 179 7.38 -27.43 -18.67
CA ASN A 179 6.21 -28.32 -18.65
C ASN A 179 5.07 -27.67 -17.86
N THR A 180 5.37 -27.26 -16.63
CA THR A 180 4.46 -26.56 -15.69
C THR A 180 5.33 -25.86 -14.65
N SER A 181 4.73 -25.35 -13.54
CA SER A 181 5.49 -24.86 -12.41
C SER A 181 6.35 -25.95 -11.76
N ASN A 182 7.53 -25.58 -11.30
CA ASN A 182 8.39 -26.43 -10.48
C ASN A 182 8.26 -26.04 -8.99
N GLY A 183 8.23 -27.05 -8.12
CA GLY A 183 8.27 -26.88 -6.67
C GLY A 183 9.54 -27.41 -6.06
N GLY A 184 9.82 -27.03 -4.82
CA GLY A 184 11.03 -27.48 -4.13
C GLY A 184 12.32 -26.91 -4.75
N CYS A 185 13.35 -27.75 -4.84
CA CYS A 185 14.61 -27.46 -5.51
C CYS A 185 14.92 -28.58 -6.49
N PRO A 186 14.49 -28.49 -7.75
CA PRO A 186 14.73 -29.53 -8.75
C PRO A 186 16.22 -29.76 -8.97
N VAL A 187 16.58 -31.02 -9.16
CA VAL A 187 17.97 -31.40 -9.45
C VAL A 187 18.30 -31.02 -10.89
N TYR A 188 19.38 -30.32 -11.08
CA TYR A 188 19.89 -29.97 -12.41
C TYR A 188 20.65 -31.14 -13.05
N PRO A 189 20.49 -31.41 -14.39
CA PRO A 189 19.55 -30.78 -15.29
C PRO A 189 18.12 -31.30 -15.12
N HIS A 190 17.13 -30.40 -15.09
CA HIS A 190 15.71 -30.72 -15.10
C HIS A 190 15.14 -30.54 -16.51
N TYR A 191 14.69 -31.60 -17.14
CA TYR A 191 14.21 -31.57 -18.52
C TYR A 191 12.70 -31.42 -18.60
N SER A 192 12.26 -30.50 -19.44
CA SER A 192 10.87 -30.38 -19.83
C SER A 192 10.40 -31.61 -20.61
N THR A 193 9.12 -31.94 -20.50
CA THR A 193 8.44 -32.93 -21.36
C THR A 193 7.88 -32.31 -22.64
N CYS A 194 8.08 -31.00 -22.84
CA CYS A 194 7.63 -30.28 -24.01
C CYS A 194 8.48 -30.61 -25.27
N SER A 195 8.02 -30.15 -26.42
CA SER A 195 8.73 -30.40 -27.70
C SER A 195 10.19 -29.95 -27.62
N GLY A 196 11.09 -30.84 -28.00
CA GLY A 196 12.55 -30.60 -27.92
C GLY A 196 13.16 -30.89 -26.55
N ALA A 197 12.37 -31.25 -25.57
CA ALA A 197 12.81 -31.56 -24.20
C ALA A 197 13.88 -30.60 -23.67
N PRO A 198 13.65 -29.29 -23.65
CA PRO A 198 14.66 -28.33 -23.18
C PRO A 198 14.94 -28.53 -21.70
N VAL A 199 16.14 -28.11 -21.26
CA VAL A 199 16.45 -27.99 -19.83
C VAL A 199 15.66 -26.81 -19.28
N GLU A 200 14.86 -27.02 -18.26
CA GLU A 200 14.07 -25.96 -17.62
C GLU A 200 14.95 -25.02 -16.77
N MET A 201 14.61 -23.74 -16.79
CA MET A 201 15.31 -22.69 -16.01
C MET A 201 14.71 -22.59 -14.61
N THR A 202 14.77 -23.67 -13.83
CA THR A 202 14.12 -23.81 -12.52
C THR A 202 14.62 -22.84 -11.45
N MET A 203 15.76 -22.14 -11.70
CA MET A 203 16.32 -21.11 -10.85
C MET A 203 15.83 -19.69 -11.17
N ASN A 204 14.91 -19.56 -12.12
CA ASN A 204 14.32 -18.27 -12.46
C ASN A 204 13.35 -17.79 -11.38
N TYR A 205 13.37 -16.50 -11.05
CA TYR A 205 12.46 -15.93 -10.04
C TYR A 205 10.97 -16.05 -10.39
N MET A 206 10.63 -16.33 -11.66
CA MET A 206 9.25 -16.50 -12.11
C MET A 206 8.77 -17.96 -12.11
N ASP A 207 9.52 -18.89 -11.51
CA ASP A 207 9.07 -20.25 -11.17
C ASP A 207 8.53 -20.32 -9.73
N TYR A 208 8.08 -21.49 -9.27
CA TYR A 208 7.56 -21.74 -7.92
C TYR A 208 8.51 -22.57 -7.05
N THR A 209 9.79 -22.55 -7.36
CA THR A 209 10.82 -23.21 -6.56
C THR A 209 11.02 -22.52 -5.21
N TYR A 210 11.69 -23.19 -4.27
CA TYR A 210 12.03 -22.57 -2.99
C TYR A 210 13.02 -21.42 -3.16
N ASP A 211 12.93 -20.43 -2.29
CA ASP A 211 13.82 -19.26 -2.29
C ASP A 211 15.31 -19.60 -2.42
N ALA A 212 15.73 -20.74 -1.84
CA ALA A 212 17.11 -21.20 -1.91
C ALA A 212 17.57 -21.56 -3.33
N CYS A 213 16.64 -21.76 -4.26
CA CYS A 213 16.90 -22.24 -5.62
C CYS A 213 16.53 -21.21 -6.68
N MET A 214 15.98 -20.06 -6.30
CA MET A 214 15.71 -18.92 -7.17
C MET A 214 16.94 -17.99 -7.20
N GLN A 215 17.42 -17.62 -8.39
CA GLN A 215 18.74 -16.98 -8.50
C GLN A 215 18.83 -15.91 -9.59
N MET A 216 17.88 -15.82 -10.54
CA MET A 216 18.05 -14.97 -11.71
C MET A 216 16.76 -14.51 -12.39
N PHE A 217 16.87 -13.37 -13.06
CA PHE A 217 16.05 -13.00 -14.22
C PHE A 217 16.86 -13.12 -15.52
N SER A 218 16.17 -13.35 -16.65
CA SER A 218 16.81 -13.40 -17.97
C SER A 218 16.88 -12.02 -18.66
N ALA A 219 17.68 -11.92 -19.72
CA ALA A 219 17.79 -10.70 -20.52
C ALA A 219 16.48 -10.32 -21.22
N GLY A 220 15.72 -11.31 -21.70
CA GLY A 220 14.39 -11.09 -22.24
C GLY A 220 13.40 -10.61 -21.18
N GLN A 221 13.46 -11.15 -19.96
CA GLN A 221 12.67 -10.67 -18.82
C GLN A 221 13.04 -9.22 -18.48
N LYS A 222 14.34 -8.85 -18.42
CA LYS A 222 14.78 -7.46 -18.28
C LYS A 222 14.12 -6.55 -19.32
N THR A 223 14.20 -6.93 -20.59
CA THR A 223 13.62 -6.15 -21.70
C THR A 223 12.12 -5.91 -21.48
N ARG A 224 11.40 -6.95 -21.06
CA ARG A 224 9.97 -6.87 -20.80
C ARG A 224 9.63 -5.98 -19.60
N MET A 225 10.39 -6.07 -18.50
CA MET A 225 10.25 -5.20 -17.34
C MET A 225 10.54 -3.73 -17.66
N ARG A 226 11.65 -3.46 -18.37
CA ARG A 226 12.05 -2.11 -18.76
C ARG A 226 11.03 -1.44 -19.67
N ALA A 227 10.38 -2.17 -20.56
CA ALA A 227 9.31 -1.64 -21.41
C ALA A 227 8.11 -1.09 -20.63
N VAL A 228 7.90 -1.54 -19.39
CA VAL A 228 6.86 -1.00 -18.48
C VAL A 228 7.29 0.33 -17.84
N LEU A 229 8.59 0.50 -17.58
CA LEU A 229 9.18 1.62 -16.84
C LEU A 229 9.70 2.76 -17.73
N GLU A 230 9.76 2.55 -19.06
CA GLU A 230 10.40 3.48 -20.00
C GLU A 230 9.44 3.96 -21.08
N GLY A 231 9.78 5.08 -21.71
CA GLY A 231 9.06 5.63 -22.85
C GLY A 231 7.57 5.84 -22.59
N ALA A 232 6.71 5.14 -23.32
CA ALA A 232 5.27 5.15 -23.14
C ALA A 232 4.75 4.02 -22.24
N GLY A 233 5.62 3.38 -21.48
CA GLY A 233 5.26 2.31 -20.53
C GLY A 233 4.28 2.77 -19.47
N SER A 234 3.42 1.88 -19.02
CA SER A 234 2.31 2.18 -18.11
C SER A 234 2.77 2.66 -16.72
N ARG A 235 4.04 2.44 -16.35
CA ARG A 235 4.67 2.85 -15.09
C ARG A 235 5.89 3.76 -15.31
N ALA A 236 6.05 4.35 -16.51
CA ALA A 236 7.20 5.20 -16.85
C ALA A 236 7.31 6.44 -15.94
N SER A 237 6.20 6.91 -15.35
CA SER A 237 6.20 8.03 -14.40
C SER A 237 7.01 7.77 -13.14
N LEU A 238 7.24 6.50 -12.76
CA LEU A 238 8.04 6.15 -11.58
C LEU A 238 9.51 6.56 -11.70
N ALA A 239 10.06 6.62 -12.91
CA ALA A 239 11.42 7.09 -13.13
C ALA A 239 11.65 8.54 -12.69
N GLY A 240 10.59 9.36 -12.69
CA GLY A 240 10.61 10.75 -12.20
C GLY A 240 10.03 10.93 -10.78
N SER A 241 9.79 9.84 -10.06
CA SER A 241 9.19 9.92 -8.73
C SER A 241 10.11 10.66 -7.73
N PRO A 242 9.57 11.59 -6.94
CA PRO A 242 10.31 12.22 -5.84
C PRO A 242 10.43 11.28 -4.61
N GLY A 243 9.81 10.11 -4.62
CA GLY A 243 9.68 9.24 -3.44
C GLY A 243 11.01 8.92 -2.76
N CYS A 244 12.08 8.67 -3.52
CA CYS A 244 13.43 8.38 -3.00
C CYS A 244 14.27 9.64 -2.68
N MET A 245 13.74 10.82 -2.90
CA MET A 245 14.43 12.08 -2.62
C MET A 245 14.09 12.58 -1.21
N ALA A 246 15.07 13.18 -0.53
CA ALA A 246 14.77 13.85 0.73
C ALA A 246 13.73 14.96 0.51
N PRO A 247 12.79 15.17 1.46
CA PRO A 247 11.80 16.22 1.33
C PRO A 247 12.46 17.59 1.25
N ASN A 248 11.90 18.45 0.40
CA ASN A 248 12.37 19.84 0.33
C ASN A 248 12.01 20.58 1.64
N PRO A 249 12.98 21.01 2.44
CA PRO A 249 12.70 21.65 3.71
C PRO A 249 11.94 22.98 3.56
N ASN A 250 11.95 23.59 2.37
CA ASN A 250 11.26 24.84 2.08
C ASN A 250 9.91 24.64 1.37
N ALA A 251 9.49 23.41 1.13
CA ALA A 251 8.20 23.16 0.50
C ALA A 251 7.05 23.60 1.41
N CYS A 252 6.03 24.24 0.82
CA CYS A 252 4.76 24.53 1.48
C CYS A 252 3.80 23.35 1.21
N ASN A 253 3.78 22.40 2.10
CA ASN A 253 3.02 21.15 1.93
C ASN A 253 1.71 21.16 2.70
N PRO A 254 0.65 20.45 2.23
CA PRO A 254 -0.57 20.26 2.99
C PRO A 254 -0.29 19.59 4.33
N PRO A 255 -1.06 19.87 5.39
CA PRO A 255 -0.93 19.15 6.65
C PRO A 255 -1.33 17.66 6.46
N ALA A 256 -0.66 16.79 7.18
CA ALA A 256 -1.02 15.37 7.25
C ALA A 256 -1.90 15.07 8.48
N GLY A 257 -2.54 13.90 8.49
CA GLY A 257 -3.23 13.38 9.67
C GLY A 257 -4.49 14.15 10.08
N LEU A 258 -5.16 14.86 9.14
CA LEU A 258 -6.46 15.47 9.44
C LEU A 258 -7.43 14.42 9.95
N ALA A 259 -7.96 14.65 11.16
CA ALA A 259 -8.95 13.79 11.81
C ALA A 259 -9.95 14.64 12.61
N THR A 260 -11.15 14.11 12.83
CA THR A 260 -12.18 14.76 13.65
C THR A 260 -12.53 13.88 14.84
N SER A 261 -12.60 14.48 16.01
CA SER A 261 -12.89 13.86 17.32
C SER A 261 -13.90 14.69 18.09
N ASN A 262 -14.26 14.27 19.32
CA ASN A 262 -15.19 14.97 20.22
C ASN A 262 -16.50 15.33 19.50
N ILE A 263 -17.01 14.40 18.69
CA ILE A 263 -18.18 14.60 17.84
C ILE A 263 -19.44 14.54 18.72
N ASN A 264 -20.16 15.67 18.79
CA ASN A 264 -21.45 15.82 19.47
C ASN A 264 -22.58 16.12 18.45
N THR A 265 -23.75 16.46 18.95
CA THR A 265 -24.92 16.83 18.10
C THR A 265 -24.70 18.11 17.30
N THR A 266 -24.00 19.09 17.86
CA THR A 266 -23.80 20.42 17.26
C THR A 266 -22.36 20.90 17.26
N SER A 267 -21.41 20.03 17.64
CA SER A 267 -19.99 20.39 17.73
C SER A 267 -19.08 19.23 17.41
N ALA A 268 -17.83 19.53 17.00
CA ALA A 268 -16.75 18.58 16.80
C ALA A 268 -15.40 19.30 16.91
N THR A 269 -14.30 18.54 17.09
CA THR A 269 -12.94 19.07 17.04
C THR A 269 -12.20 18.41 15.88
N SER A 270 -11.68 19.21 14.95
CA SER A 270 -10.76 18.72 13.90
C SER A 270 -9.33 19.08 14.26
N SER A 271 -8.39 18.15 14.01
CA SER A 271 -6.96 18.35 14.27
C SER A 271 -6.11 17.71 13.17
N TRP A 272 -4.88 18.17 13.03
CA TRP A 272 -3.92 17.71 12.03
C TRP A 272 -2.48 17.82 12.55
N SER A 273 -1.54 17.21 11.86
CA SER A 273 -0.11 17.34 12.16
C SER A 273 0.43 18.67 11.63
N ALA A 274 1.36 19.27 12.36
CA ALA A 274 2.04 20.48 11.89
C ALA A 274 2.77 20.21 10.56
N ALA A 275 2.58 21.08 9.58
CA ALA A 275 3.33 21.05 8.33
C ALA A 275 4.60 21.91 8.45
N ASN A 276 5.66 21.51 7.72
CA ASN A 276 6.88 22.30 7.66
C ASN A 276 6.62 23.70 7.08
N ASN A 277 7.29 24.71 7.63
CA ASN A 277 7.17 26.10 7.22
C ASN A 277 5.76 26.71 7.34
N ALA A 278 4.85 26.09 8.08
CA ALA A 278 3.54 26.63 8.34
C ALA A 278 3.63 27.92 9.18
N VAL A 279 3.04 28.98 8.68
CA VAL A 279 2.77 30.23 9.43
C VAL A 279 1.38 30.15 10.05
N SER A 280 0.42 29.61 9.31
CA SER A 280 -0.95 29.37 9.74
C SER A 280 -1.60 28.33 8.84
N TYR A 281 -2.88 28.05 9.09
CA TYR A 281 -3.67 27.13 8.30
C TYR A 281 -4.99 27.77 7.87
N THR A 282 -5.54 27.28 6.76
CA THR A 282 -6.93 27.55 6.39
C THR A 282 -7.68 26.23 6.45
N PHE A 283 -8.58 26.13 7.42
CA PHE A 283 -9.45 24.97 7.59
C PHE A 283 -10.79 25.25 6.91
N GLU A 284 -11.31 24.26 6.21
CA GLU A 284 -12.62 24.35 5.56
C GLU A 284 -13.51 23.17 5.90
N TYR A 285 -14.78 23.44 6.09
CA TYR A 285 -15.80 22.43 6.31
C TYR A 285 -17.11 22.78 5.60
N LYS A 286 -17.91 21.77 5.32
CA LYS A 286 -19.27 21.93 4.80
C LYS A 286 -20.10 20.69 5.11
N ALA A 287 -21.43 20.84 5.19
CA ALA A 287 -22.31 19.67 5.12
C ALA A 287 -22.11 18.96 3.77
N ASN A 288 -22.17 17.64 3.74
CA ASN A 288 -21.97 16.87 2.51
C ASN A 288 -22.93 17.27 1.38
N SER A 289 -24.15 17.68 1.73
CA SER A 289 -25.17 18.18 0.80
C SER A 289 -24.93 19.61 0.32
N ALA A 290 -24.05 20.39 0.96
CA ALA A 290 -23.79 21.78 0.60
C ALA A 290 -22.77 21.88 -0.54
N SER A 291 -22.95 22.87 -1.42
CA SER A 291 -22.01 23.16 -2.52
C SER A 291 -20.82 24.02 -2.07
N THR A 292 -21.00 24.87 -1.06
CA THR A 292 -20.02 25.88 -0.61
C THR A 292 -19.28 25.42 0.64
N TRP A 293 -17.98 25.68 0.68
CA TRP A 293 -17.14 25.50 1.85
C TRP A 293 -17.21 26.71 2.78
N ILE A 294 -17.22 26.46 4.08
CA ILE A 294 -17.04 27.48 5.14
C ILE A 294 -15.58 27.46 5.52
N SER A 295 -14.89 28.60 5.34
CA SER A 295 -13.46 28.73 5.55
C SER A 295 -13.15 29.43 6.87
N GLN A 296 -12.17 28.91 7.62
CA GLN A 296 -11.70 29.47 8.90
C GLN A 296 -10.16 29.54 8.92
N PRO A 297 -9.57 30.72 9.21
CA PRO A 297 -8.14 30.82 9.47
C PRO A 297 -7.83 30.24 10.85
N VAL A 298 -6.75 29.46 10.95
CA VAL A 298 -6.33 28.78 12.19
C VAL A 298 -4.84 28.93 12.38
N ALA A 299 -4.39 29.45 13.52
CA ALA A 299 -2.97 29.60 13.82
C ALA A 299 -2.32 28.30 14.31
N GLY A 300 -3.08 27.43 14.96
CA GLY A 300 -2.63 26.14 15.50
C GLY A 300 -3.01 24.97 14.63
N THR A 301 -2.85 23.76 15.16
CA THR A 301 -3.12 22.49 14.45
C THR A 301 -4.47 21.86 14.81
N SER A 302 -5.39 22.63 15.37
CA SER A 302 -6.74 22.18 15.70
C SER A 302 -7.76 23.30 15.64
N VAL A 303 -9.02 22.94 15.43
CA VAL A 303 -10.16 23.87 15.41
C VAL A 303 -11.38 23.19 16.04
N ASN A 304 -12.13 23.97 16.84
CA ASN A 304 -13.40 23.54 17.39
C ASN A 304 -14.54 24.05 16.47
N LEU A 305 -15.36 23.16 16.01
CA LEU A 305 -16.55 23.45 15.23
C LEU A 305 -17.75 23.52 16.15
N SER A 306 -18.62 24.51 15.96
CA SER A 306 -19.88 24.71 16.69
C SER A 306 -21.00 25.10 15.72
N GLY A 307 -22.24 24.97 16.17
CA GLY A 307 -23.41 25.31 15.34
C GLY A 307 -23.65 24.30 14.21
N LEU A 308 -23.14 23.09 14.34
CA LEU A 308 -23.38 22.02 13.38
C LEU A 308 -24.83 21.51 13.51
N THR A 309 -25.35 20.92 12.43
CA THR A 309 -26.65 20.24 12.43
C THR A 309 -26.46 18.79 12.89
N ALA A 310 -27.33 18.32 13.78
CA ALA A 310 -27.30 16.93 14.26
C ALA A 310 -27.56 15.92 13.13
N SER A 311 -27.08 14.68 13.30
CA SER A 311 -27.26 13.57 12.33
C SER A 311 -26.82 13.92 10.90
N THR A 312 -25.85 14.80 10.75
CA THR A 312 -25.43 15.34 9.44
C THR A 312 -23.99 14.95 9.14
N VAL A 313 -23.73 14.50 7.91
CA VAL A 313 -22.37 14.24 7.41
C VAL A 313 -21.72 15.56 7.01
N TYR A 314 -20.54 15.82 7.53
CA TYR A 314 -19.68 16.95 7.18
C TYR A 314 -18.40 16.49 6.51
N ASN A 315 -17.93 17.27 5.55
CA ASN A 315 -16.64 17.15 4.89
C ASN A 315 -15.70 18.21 5.44
N THR A 316 -14.45 17.85 5.69
CA THR A 316 -13.42 18.77 6.19
C THR A 316 -12.15 18.64 5.34
N ARG A 317 -11.42 19.73 5.18
CA ARG A 317 -10.10 19.79 4.57
C ARG A 317 -9.30 20.96 5.13
N VAL A 318 -7.99 20.93 5.00
CA VAL A 318 -7.11 21.97 5.53
C VAL A 318 -5.94 22.21 4.57
N LEU A 319 -5.50 23.45 4.45
CA LEU A 319 -4.26 23.81 3.77
C LEU A 319 -3.31 24.54 4.70
N THR A 320 -2.03 24.50 4.37
CA THR A 320 -0.96 25.26 5.05
C THR A 320 -0.79 26.62 4.37
N ASN A 321 -0.71 27.68 5.17
CA ASN A 321 -0.24 29.00 4.71
C ASN A 321 1.23 29.16 5.14
N CYS A 322 2.11 29.26 4.17
CA CYS A 322 3.53 29.55 4.37
C CYS A 322 3.81 31.04 4.11
N SER A 323 5.05 31.50 4.38
CA SER A 323 5.40 32.91 4.27
C SER A 323 5.21 33.52 2.85
N LEU A 324 5.39 32.72 1.81
CA LEU A 324 5.36 33.17 0.41
C LEU A 324 4.29 32.49 -0.46
N SER A 325 3.61 31.47 0.06
CA SER A 325 2.64 30.67 -0.70
C SER A 325 1.70 29.94 0.24
N SER A 326 0.65 29.34 -0.32
CA SER A 326 -0.16 28.35 0.38
C SER A 326 -0.03 27.00 -0.31
N SER A 327 -0.20 25.91 0.46
CA SER A 327 -0.22 24.56 -0.08
C SER A 327 -1.52 24.28 -0.84
N GLY A 328 -1.62 23.11 -1.49
CA GLY A 328 -2.92 22.51 -1.81
C GLY A 328 -3.69 22.12 -0.54
N TYR A 329 -4.96 21.76 -0.69
CA TYR A 329 -5.73 21.17 0.43
C TYR A 329 -5.29 19.75 0.71
N SER A 330 -5.41 19.32 1.98
CA SER A 330 -5.34 17.93 2.38
C SER A 330 -6.42 17.09 1.68
N ALA A 331 -6.30 15.76 1.74
CA ALA A 331 -7.44 14.89 1.43
C ALA A 331 -8.65 15.26 2.29
N THR A 332 -9.85 15.18 1.70
CA THR A 332 -11.11 15.44 2.42
C THR A 332 -11.39 14.31 3.39
N VAL A 333 -11.71 14.67 4.63
CA VAL A 333 -12.11 13.75 5.71
C VAL A 333 -13.57 14.01 6.10
N ASN A 334 -14.33 12.94 6.26
CA ASN A 334 -15.74 13.04 6.61
C ASN A 334 -15.97 12.64 8.08
N PHE A 335 -16.95 13.28 8.72
CA PHE A 335 -17.48 12.85 10.00
C PHE A 335 -18.99 13.06 10.04
N THR A 336 -19.69 12.38 10.97
CA THR A 336 -21.13 12.52 11.14
C THR A 336 -21.42 13.00 12.57
N THR A 337 -22.15 14.09 12.73
CA THR A 337 -22.60 14.58 14.05
C THR A 337 -23.56 13.57 14.70
N SER A 338 -23.52 13.50 16.04
CA SER A 338 -24.39 12.61 16.81
C SER A 338 -25.87 12.93 16.60
N ALA A 339 -26.71 11.91 16.73
CA ALA A 339 -28.16 12.10 16.78
C ALA A 339 -28.56 12.84 18.06
N PRO A 340 -29.64 13.66 18.05
CA PRO A 340 -30.22 14.18 19.27
C PRO A 340 -30.58 13.03 20.20
N PRO A 341 -30.52 13.23 21.53
CA PRO A 341 -31.04 12.24 22.43
C PRO A 341 -32.55 12.02 22.13
N PRO A 342 -33.04 10.79 22.26
CA PRO A 342 -34.44 10.53 22.07
C PRO A 342 -35.25 11.42 23.01
N PRO A 343 -36.43 11.92 22.58
CA PRO A 343 -37.28 12.65 23.47
C PRO A 343 -37.60 11.80 24.70
N CYS A 344 -37.51 12.40 25.88
CA CYS A 344 -37.94 11.76 27.10
C CYS A 344 -39.46 11.55 27.02
N ASN A 345 -39.89 10.37 26.65
CA ASN A 345 -41.30 10.02 26.54
C ASN A 345 -41.71 9.39 27.89
N ASP A 346 -42.03 10.22 28.87
CA ASP A 346 -42.59 9.73 30.12
C ASP A 346 -44.10 9.99 30.19
N ALA A 347 -44.80 9.37 31.14
CA ALA A 347 -46.25 9.53 31.32
C ALA A 347 -46.70 10.98 31.68
N TYR A 348 -45.74 11.90 31.83
CA TYR A 348 -45.90 13.28 32.25
C TYR A 348 -45.59 14.32 31.16
N GLU A 349 -45.23 13.90 29.95
CA GLU A 349 -44.76 14.75 28.82
C GLU A 349 -45.71 15.86 28.39
N SER A 350 -46.99 15.83 28.80
CA SER A 350 -47.92 16.90 28.49
C SER A 350 -47.92 18.07 29.50
N ASN A 351 -46.93 18.14 30.42
CA ASN A 351 -46.87 19.13 31.51
C ASN A 351 -45.82 20.23 31.34
N ASN A 352 -45.38 20.50 30.14
CA ASN A 352 -44.34 21.50 29.80
C ASN A 352 -44.75 22.96 30.07
N THR A 353 -45.90 23.22 30.60
CA THR A 353 -46.35 24.54 31.10
C THR A 353 -46.85 24.40 32.53
N SER A 354 -46.75 25.49 33.30
CA SER A 354 -47.21 25.49 34.69
C SER A 354 -48.70 25.16 34.84
N GLY A 355 -49.51 25.41 33.79
CA GLY A 355 -50.96 25.08 33.74
C GLY A 355 -51.26 23.61 33.42
N SER A 356 -50.31 22.85 32.89
CA SER A 356 -50.41 21.42 32.60
C SER A 356 -49.64 20.53 33.58
N ALA A 357 -48.99 21.11 34.56
CA ALA A 357 -48.21 20.39 35.58
C ALA A 357 -49.07 19.43 36.39
N LYS A 358 -48.61 18.18 36.56
CA LYS A 358 -49.27 17.17 37.41
C LYS A 358 -48.61 17.16 38.80
N SER A 359 -49.42 17.08 39.83
CA SER A 359 -48.91 16.96 41.22
C SER A 359 -48.27 15.60 41.45
N ILE A 360 -47.05 15.59 41.97
CA ILE A 360 -46.41 14.37 42.42
C ILE A 360 -46.61 14.28 43.93
N THR A 361 -47.28 13.22 44.39
CA THR A 361 -47.40 12.92 45.82
C THR A 361 -46.11 12.18 46.27
N ILE A 362 -45.36 12.79 47.18
CA ILE A 362 -44.22 12.15 47.80
C ILE A 362 -44.74 11.37 49.00
N ASN A 363 -44.55 10.05 49.04
CA ASN A 363 -44.83 9.19 50.20
C ASN A 363 -43.65 9.15 51.15
#